data_5a7aec5c27905880e3e4e60a64a569d6
#
_entry.id   5a7aec5c27905880e3e4e60a64a569d6
#
_cell.length_a   1.000
_cell.length_b   1.000
_cell.length_c   1.000
_cell.angle_alpha   90.00
_cell.angle_beta   90.00
_cell.angle_gamma   90.00
#
_symmetry.space_group_name_H-M   'P 1'
#
loop_
_entity.id
_entity.type
_entity.pdbx_description
1 polymer ?
#
loop_
_entity_poly.entity_id
_entity_poly.type
_entity_poly.pdbx_seq_one_letter_code
_entity_poly.pdbx_strand_id
1 'polypeptide(L)'
;MKMRKICLLSAVVAIMAPYAAFAQKYGNGVIDKSVAVVGEEMIKISTIEDELRMARASGILSDRNMRCELLEQMLTSKIFLMQARIDSLSVNNDMVESELNNRIDQLKTRLGGDEEFEKYFGKPIYKLRQEWRKAFQEQSLTQQMQQKVASSIPEMTPYDVEKFIENTDKDDLPLVPEKYRLSQICIYPDREAAALATKEKLLSLRERIMNGEKFSTLARIYSQDPGSARRGGELGMASKSIFWPAFSDAAMSLKPGIVSQIVETPDGFHLIEVLEKKGDMFNARHILLKPEYTEEDQTKAFKTLDSLRTEIQNGNISFEMAARFYSQDPATRTNGGQMSDPNTGSSYFEKDQIKPEDYHAINGLDEGQISEPVASRDNEGRDGNLVYKIVRVDKIIPSHPASFSEDYDLMLNAARNKLSMEAIDKFLNEKIATTYITIDPIFADCEFDHKGLEAKIKKEE
;
A
#
# COMPACT_ATOMS: atom_id res chain seq x y z
N MET A 1 19.14 -17.90 -22.55
CA MET A 1 19.41 -16.44 -22.53
C MET A 1 18.82 -15.93 -21.21
N LYS A 2 19.63 -15.48 -20.30
CA LYS A 2 19.16 -15.12 -18.94
C LYS A 2 18.29 -13.86 -19.03
N MET A 3 16.97 -14.03 -18.94
CA MET A 3 16.08 -12.88 -18.69
C MET A 3 16.42 -12.33 -17.30
N ARG A 4 17.14 -11.22 -17.29
CA ARG A 4 17.29 -10.40 -16.08
C ARG A 4 15.90 -9.85 -15.73
N LYS A 5 15.46 -10.13 -14.50
CA LYS A 5 14.22 -9.64 -13.94
C LYS A 5 14.26 -8.11 -14.00
N ILE A 6 13.64 -7.53 -15.02
CA ILE A 6 13.26 -6.12 -14.99
C ILE A 6 12.07 -6.07 -14.02
N CYS A 7 12.37 -5.95 -12.73
CA CYS A 7 11.38 -5.46 -11.79
C CYS A 7 10.96 -4.07 -12.30
N LEU A 8 9.73 -3.96 -12.75
CA LEU A 8 9.01 -2.70 -12.78
C LEU A 8 9.03 -2.15 -11.35
N LEU A 9 10.11 -1.47 -10.98
CA LEU A 9 10.06 -0.53 -9.89
C LEU A 9 9.12 0.57 -10.40
N SER A 10 7.82 0.42 -10.04
CA SER A 10 6.92 1.54 -9.94
C SER A 10 7.73 2.66 -9.32
N ALA A 11 7.90 3.77 -10.07
CA ALA A 11 8.68 4.92 -9.67
C ALA A 11 8.41 5.21 -8.19
N VAL A 12 9.29 4.71 -7.32
CA VAL A 12 9.38 5.21 -5.97
C VAL A 12 9.73 6.66 -6.18
N VAL A 13 8.75 7.53 -5.97
CA VAL A 13 8.95 8.97 -5.91
C VAL A 13 10.06 9.16 -4.91
N ALA A 14 11.27 9.37 -5.42
CA ALA A 14 12.42 9.66 -4.62
C ALA A 14 12.05 10.83 -3.73
N ILE A 15 11.91 10.54 -2.45
CA ILE A 15 11.70 11.56 -1.45
C ILE A 15 12.99 12.37 -1.53
N MET A 16 12.94 13.56 -2.10
CA MET A 16 14.04 14.49 -1.95
C MET A 16 14.24 14.70 -0.45
N ALA A 17 15.14 13.90 0.12
CA ALA A 17 15.63 14.14 1.45
C ALA A 17 16.29 15.54 1.48
N PRO A 18 16.20 16.25 2.59
CA PRO A 18 16.81 17.57 2.68
C PRO A 18 18.30 17.43 2.49
N TYR A 19 18.79 18.08 1.49
CA TYR A 19 20.21 18.34 1.39
C TYR A 19 20.56 19.35 2.46
N ALA A 20 20.95 18.89 3.65
CA ALA A 20 21.99 19.59 4.35
C ALA A 20 23.19 19.49 3.40
N ALA A 21 23.46 20.57 2.68
CA ALA A 21 24.60 20.66 1.79
C ALA A 21 25.89 20.57 2.62
N PHE A 22 26.23 19.37 3.05
CA PHE A 22 27.62 19.06 3.32
C PHE A 22 28.27 19.02 1.95
N ALA A 23 28.89 20.15 1.57
CA ALA A 23 29.77 20.21 0.42
C ALA A 23 30.86 19.15 0.63
N GLN A 24 30.64 17.94 0.14
CA GLN A 24 31.69 16.93 0.05
C GLN A 24 32.67 17.46 -0.98
N LYS A 25 33.84 17.92 -0.53
CA LYS A 25 34.98 18.21 -1.37
C LYS A 25 35.44 16.87 -1.96
N TYR A 26 35.10 16.61 -3.22
CA TYR A 26 35.81 15.63 -4.00
C TYR A 26 37.31 16.05 -4.05
N GLY A 27 38.26 15.09 -4.06
CA GLY A 27 39.68 15.30 -3.78
C GLY A 27 40.44 16.39 -4.56
N ASN A 28 39.82 17.10 -5.51
CA ASN A 28 40.40 18.21 -6.28
C ASN A 28 39.67 19.55 -6.06
N GLY A 29 38.91 19.72 -4.98
CA GLY A 29 38.23 20.99 -4.68
C GLY A 29 36.95 21.24 -5.53
N VAL A 30 36.49 20.29 -6.31
CA VAL A 30 35.26 20.35 -7.08
C VAL A 30 34.08 20.14 -6.14
N ILE A 31 33.17 21.12 -6.10
CA ILE A 31 31.99 21.09 -5.21
C ILE A 31 30.95 20.10 -5.75
N ASP A 32 30.81 20.00 -7.07
CA ASP A 32 29.93 19.04 -7.77
C ASP A 32 30.40 18.92 -9.23
N LYS A 33 30.22 17.73 -9.84
CA LYS A 33 30.69 17.46 -11.21
C LYS A 33 29.50 16.99 -12.07
N SER A 34 29.35 17.60 -13.27
CA SER A 34 28.47 17.04 -14.28
C SER A 34 29.09 15.76 -14.84
N VAL A 35 28.39 14.63 -14.70
CA VAL A 35 28.87 13.31 -15.14
C VAL A 35 28.18 12.81 -16.40
N ALA A 36 27.08 13.43 -16.78
CA ALA A 36 26.47 13.18 -18.08
C ALA A 36 25.66 14.41 -18.53
N VAL A 37 25.51 14.51 -19.86
CA VAL A 37 24.68 15.52 -20.51
C VAL A 37 23.79 14.83 -21.54
N VAL A 38 22.51 15.17 -21.55
CA VAL A 38 21.51 14.71 -22.53
C VAL A 38 20.85 15.94 -23.12
N GLY A 39 21.20 16.32 -24.37
CA GLY A 39 20.78 17.58 -24.95
C GLY A 39 21.22 18.77 -24.09
N GLU A 40 20.27 19.47 -23.47
CA GLU A 40 20.51 20.62 -22.60
C GLU A 40 20.50 20.24 -21.09
N GLU A 41 20.16 19.01 -20.75
CA GLU A 41 20.01 18.54 -19.38
C GLU A 41 21.30 17.92 -18.84
N MET A 42 21.72 18.34 -17.65
CA MET A 42 22.92 17.82 -17.00
C MET A 42 22.56 16.87 -15.86
N ILE A 43 23.31 15.79 -15.74
CA ILE A 43 23.27 14.87 -14.61
C ILE A 43 24.54 15.08 -13.78
N LYS A 44 24.36 15.34 -12.49
CA LYS A 44 25.45 15.58 -11.56
C LYS A 44 25.78 14.33 -10.78
N ILE A 45 27.05 14.20 -10.37
CA ILE A 45 27.49 13.07 -9.56
C ILE A 45 26.78 13.07 -8.18
N SER A 46 26.55 14.24 -7.60
CA SER A 46 25.80 14.38 -6.34
C SER A 46 24.41 13.76 -6.42
N THR A 47 23.71 13.94 -7.54
CA THR A 47 22.36 13.36 -7.72
C THR A 47 22.39 11.83 -7.70
N ILE A 48 23.37 11.21 -8.34
CA ILE A 48 23.54 9.74 -8.33
C ILE A 48 23.88 9.23 -6.93
N GLU A 49 24.77 9.92 -6.21
CA GLU A 49 25.17 9.52 -4.86
C GLU A 49 24.04 9.68 -3.85
N ASP A 50 23.16 10.67 -4.04
CA ASP A 50 22.00 10.87 -3.19
C ASP A 50 20.95 9.77 -3.40
N GLU A 51 20.66 9.40 -4.66
CA GLU A 51 19.77 8.27 -4.96
C GLU A 51 20.35 6.95 -4.41
N LEU A 52 21.66 6.73 -4.56
CA LEU A 52 22.34 5.56 -4.01
C LEU A 52 22.23 5.50 -2.48
N ARG A 53 22.33 6.66 -1.81
CA ARG A 53 22.17 6.76 -0.35
C ARG A 53 20.77 6.42 0.09
N MET A 54 19.76 6.89 -0.66
CA MET A 54 18.36 6.58 -0.40
C MET A 54 18.04 5.09 -0.62
N ALA A 55 18.56 4.50 -1.67
CA ALA A 55 18.39 3.06 -1.94
C ALA A 55 18.96 2.23 -0.76
N ARG A 56 20.16 2.59 -0.27
CA ARG A 56 20.77 1.93 0.90
C ARG A 56 19.94 2.12 2.18
N ALA A 57 19.39 3.31 2.40
CA ALA A 57 18.54 3.59 3.56
C ALA A 57 17.23 2.80 3.52
N SER A 58 16.76 2.43 2.33
CA SER A 58 15.60 1.56 2.11
C SER A 58 15.92 0.07 2.19
N GLY A 59 17.15 -0.31 2.55
CA GLY A 59 17.57 -1.70 2.70
C GLY A 59 17.94 -2.40 1.38
N ILE A 60 18.05 -1.66 0.28
CA ILE A 60 18.51 -2.21 -1.00
C ILE A 60 20.04 -2.32 -0.93
N LEU A 61 20.54 -3.55 -1.04
CA LEU A 61 21.99 -3.79 -1.08
C LEU A 61 22.55 -3.21 -2.38
N SER A 62 23.38 -2.18 -2.29
CA SER A 62 24.04 -1.62 -3.45
C SER A 62 25.25 -2.46 -3.83
N ASP A 63 25.26 -2.97 -5.04
CA ASP A 63 26.42 -3.55 -5.69
C ASP A 63 27.16 -2.51 -6.55
N ARG A 64 28.20 -2.95 -7.24
CA ARG A 64 29.01 -2.10 -8.11
C ARG A 64 28.23 -1.55 -9.32
N ASN A 65 27.18 -2.29 -9.74
CA ASN A 65 26.37 -1.95 -10.92
C ASN A 65 25.31 -0.90 -10.63
N MET A 66 24.88 -0.72 -9.39
CA MET A 66 23.79 0.20 -9.04
C MET A 66 24.05 1.66 -9.48
N ARG A 67 25.29 2.12 -9.46
CA ARG A 67 25.62 3.46 -10.00
C ARG A 67 25.39 3.55 -11.51
N CYS A 68 25.73 2.49 -12.22
CA CYS A 68 25.52 2.40 -13.67
C CYS A 68 24.04 2.35 -13.99
N GLU A 69 23.26 1.55 -13.27
CA GLU A 69 21.82 1.44 -13.40
C GLU A 69 21.12 2.78 -13.11
N LEU A 70 21.52 3.47 -12.02
CA LEU A 70 20.99 4.79 -11.70
C LEU A 70 21.32 5.83 -12.76
N LEU A 71 22.55 5.83 -13.27
CA LEU A 71 22.93 6.71 -14.38
C LEU A 71 22.07 6.44 -15.61
N GLU A 72 21.90 5.18 -16.01
CA GLU A 72 21.09 4.81 -17.14
C GLU A 72 19.62 5.21 -16.98
N GLN A 73 19.03 5.00 -15.80
CA GLN A 73 17.69 5.48 -15.48
C GLN A 73 17.56 6.99 -15.59
N MET A 74 18.56 7.74 -15.13
CA MET A 74 18.56 9.20 -15.27
C MET A 74 18.72 9.64 -16.73
N LEU A 75 19.57 8.98 -17.50
CA LEU A 75 19.76 9.25 -18.93
C LEU A 75 18.45 9.03 -19.70
N THR A 76 17.81 7.87 -19.49
CA THR A 76 16.53 7.53 -20.15
C THR A 76 15.41 8.47 -19.74
N SER A 77 15.34 8.85 -18.44
CA SER A 77 14.38 9.85 -17.95
C SER A 77 14.57 11.21 -18.63
N LYS A 78 15.82 11.67 -18.80
CA LYS A 78 16.10 12.93 -19.50
C LYS A 78 15.80 12.87 -20.99
N ILE A 79 15.95 11.71 -21.64
CA ILE A 79 15.54 11.50 -23.04
C ILE A 79 14.02 11.67 -23.18
N PHE A 80 13.23 11.04 -22.29
CA PHE A 80 11.77 11.20 -22.28
C PHE A 80 11.36 12.65 -22.03
N LEU A 81 11.97 13.32 -21.04
CA LEU A 81 11.69 14.72 -20.73
C LEU A 81 11.96 15.63 -21.93
N MET A 82 13.10 15.44 -22.59
CA MET A 82 13.46 16.20 -23.78
C MET A 82 12.44 15.99 -24.91
N GLN A 83 12.04 14.74 -25.16
CA GLN A 83 11.04 14.44 -26.18
C GLN A 83 9.67 15.00 -25.82
N ALA A 84 9.27 14.94 -24.55
CA ALA A 84 8.02 15.53 -24.07
C ALA A 84 7.96 17.05 -24.37
N ARG A 85 9.09 17.75 -24.19
CA ARG A 85 9.19 19.18 -24.52
C ARG A 85 9.14 19.43 -26.05
N ILE A 86 9.82 18.58 -26.84
CA ILE A 86 9.75 18.65 -28.31
C ILE A 86 8.32 18.42 -28.79
N ASP A 87 7.62 17.45 -28.22
CA ASP A 87 6.23 17.13 -28.53
C ASP A 87 5.24 18.13 -27.94
N SER A 88 5.72 19.17 -27.25
CA SER A 88 4.90 20.19 -26.59
C SER A 88 3.84 19.62 -25.65
N LEU A 89 4.18 18.57 -24.92
CA LEU A 89 3.30 18.02 -23.89
C LEU A 89 3.11 19.05 -22.76
N SER A 90 1.88 19.17 -22.28
CA SER A 90 1.52 20.11 -21.24
C SER A 90 1.24 19.41 -19.92
N VAL A 91 1.59 20.07 -18.82
CA VAL A 91 1.34 19.58 -17.47
C VAL A 91 0.03 20.18 -16.95
N ASN A 92 -0.78 19.36 -16.32
CA ASN A 92 -1.89 19.87 -15.52
C ASN A 92 -1.35 20.46 -14.20
N ASN A 93 -1.25 21.78 -14.17
CA ASN A 93 -0.69 22.49 -13.02
C ASN A 93 -1.53 22.30 -11.74
N ASP A 94 -2.85 22.13 -11.84
CA ASP A 94 -3.71 21.91 -10.68
C ASP A 94 -3.43 20.55 -10.03
N MET A 95 -3.18 19.53 -10.83
CA MET A 95 -2.76 18.22 -10.32
C MET A 95 -1.38 18.30 -9.66
N VAL A 96 -0.43 18.98 -10.27
CA VAL A 96 0.91 19.18 -9.69
C VAL A 96 0.82 19.90 -8.35
N GLU A 97 0.03 20.97 -8.27
CA GLU A 97 -0.16 21.70 -7.01
C GLU A 97 -0.84 20.85 -5.93
N SER A 98 -1.84 20.06 -6.31
CA SER A 98 -2.53 19.14 -5.39
C SER A 98 -1.57 18.09 -4.82
N GLU A 99 -0.78 17.46 -5.69
CA GLU A 99 0.19 16.44 -5.29
C GLU A 99 1.31 17.03 -4.42
N LEU A 100 1.81 18.22 -4.80
CA LEU A 100 2.80 18.95 -4.04
C LEU A 100 2.28 19.34 -2.65
N ASN A 101 1.03 19.80 -2.54
CA ASN A 101 0.40 20.11 -1.25
C ASN A 101 0.30 18.85 -0.39
N ASN A 102 -0.27 17.78 -0.95
CA ASN A 102 -0.41 16.52 -0.23
C ASN A 102 0.93 16.01 0.28
N ARG A 103 1.98 16.13 -0.52
CA ARG A 103 3.33 15.71 -0.14
C ARG A 103 3.91 16.54 0.99
N ILE A 104 3.80 17.86 0.90
CA ILE A 104 4.27 18.79 1.93
C ILE A 104 3.51 18.52 3.24
N ASP A 105 2.19 18.37 3.19
CA ASP A 105 1.34 18.17 4.38
C ASP A 105 1.63 16.82 5.06
N GLN A 106 1.85 15.75 4.28
CA GLN A 106 2.27 14.45 4.82
C GLN A 106 3.62 14.55 5.55
N LEU A 107 4.59 15.24 4.95
CA LEU A 107 5.91 15.42 5.57
C LEU A 107 5.86 16.30 6.80
N LYS A 108 5.09 17.40 6.78
CA LYS A 108 4.85 18.22 7.96
C LYS A 108 4.25 17.42 9.12
N THR A 109 3.25 16.60 8.82
CA THR A 109 2.61 15.73 9.82
C THR A 109 3.61 14.74 10.43
N ARG A 110 4.49 14.14 9.61
CA ARG A 110 5.53 13.21 10.09
C ARG A 110 6.63 13.88 10.91
N LEU A 111 6.99 15.09 10.55
CA LEU A 111 8.09 15.84 11.17
C LEU A 111 7.67 16.65 12.39
N GLY A 112 6.35 16.86 12.61
CA GLY A 112 5.84 17.54 13.79
C GLY A 112 5.46 19.01 13.58
N GLY A 113 5.39 19.48 12.33
CA GLY A 113 4.93 20.82 11.99
C GLY A 113 5.84 21.60 11.05
N ASP A 114 5.49 22.89 10.84
CA ASP A 114 6.18 23.75 9.87
C ASP A 114 7.62 24.07 10.28
N GLU A 115 7.87 24.32 11.57
CA GLU A 115 9.21 24.64 12.09
C GLU A 115 10.17 23.46 11.96
N GLU A 116 9.73 22.27 12.36
CA GLU A 116 10.52 21.02 12.23
C GLU A 116 10.75 20.66 10.77
N PHE A 117 9.76 20.92 9.89
CA PHE A 117 9.90 20.71 8.47
C PHE A 117 10.99 21.65 7.89
N GLU A 118 10.93 22.95 8.14
CA GLU A 118 11.93 23.91 7.64
C GLU A 118 13.32 23.65 8.22
N LYS A 119 13.38 23.26 9.48
CA LYS A 119 14.64 22.87 10.14
C LYS A 119 15.24 21.60 9.52
N TYR A 120 14.38 20.62 9.24
CA TYR A 120 14.81 19.36 8.62
C TYR A 120 15.36 19.58 7.22
N PHE A 121 14.69 20.40 6.40
CA PHE A 121 15.11 20.68 5.03
C PHE A 121 16.16 21.82 4.92
N GLY A 122 16.39 22.56 5.97
CA GLY A 122 17.31 23.71 5.97
C GLY A 122 16.90 24.87 5.05
N LYS A 123 15.63 24.88 4.62
CA LYS A 123 15.08 25.88 3.69
C LYS A 123 13.64 26.21 4.05
N PRO A 124 13.19 27.47 3.80
CA PRO A 124 11.79 27.84 3.94
C PRO A 124 10.88 27.05 2.99
N ILE A 125 9.66 26.73 3.43
CA ILE A 125 8.67 25.93 2.68
C ILE A 125 8.43 26.48 1.29
N TYR A 126 8.33 27.81 1.11
CA TYR A 126 8.07 28.42 -0.19
C TYR A 126 9.17 28.18 -1.22
N LYS A 127 10.45 28.11 -0.80
CA LYS A 127 11.58 27.77 -1.68
C LYS A 127 11.57 26.32 -2.09
N LEU A 128 11.35 25.42 -1.11
CA LEU A 128 11.20 23.99 -1.38
C LEU A 128 10.04 23.74 -2.34
N ARG A 129 8.92 24.46 -2.14
CA ARG A 129 7.76 24.38 -3.03
C ARG A 129 8.09 24.76 -4.47
N GLN A 130 8.91 25.79 -4.69
CA GLN A 130 9.33 26.17 -6.05
C GLN A 130 10.23 25.10 -6.69
N GLU A 131 11.20 24.59 -5.94
CA GLU A 131 12.11 23.55 -6.40
C GLU A 131 11.34 22.26 -6.74
N TRP A 132 10.47 21.83 -5.84
CA TRP A 132 9.68 20.61 -6.01
C TRP A 132 8.64 20.73 -7.12
N ARG A 133 8.01 21.89 -7.27
CA ARG A 133 7.07 22.12 -8.38
C ARG A 133 7.73 21.82 -9.72
N LYS A 134 8.95 22.35 -9.94
CA LYS A 134 9.70 22.06 -11.18
C LYS A 134 9.97 20.57 -11.34
N ALA A 135 10.41 19.90 -10.30
CA ALA A 135 10.68 18.47 -10.31
C ALA A 135 9.41 17.65 -10.61
N PHE A 136 8.27 17.98 -9.98
CA PHE A 136 6.98 17.32 -10.23
C PHE A 136 6.50 17.55 -11.67
N GLN A 137 6.68 18.76 -12.21
CA GLN A 137 6.35 19.04 -13.61
C GLN A 137 7.21 18.22 -14.57
N GLU A 138 8.53 18.15 -14.36
CA GLU A 138 9.44 17.34 -15.16
C GLU A 138 9.10 15.84 -15.08
N GLN A 139 8.79 15.35 -13.89
CA GLN A 139 8.36 13.97 -13.67
C GLN A 139 7.04 13.66 -14.40
N SER A 140 6.06 14.56 -14.32
CA SER A 140 4.78 14.43 -15.00
C SER A 140 4.96 14.37 -16.53
N LEU A 141 5.81 15.25 -17.09
CA LEU A 141 6.13 15.23 -18.53
C LEU A 141 6.80 13.92 -18.95
N THR A 142 7.75 13.44 -18.16
CA THR A 142 8.45 12.18 -18.41
C THR A 142 7.48 11.01 -18.41
N GLN A 143 6.60 10.92 -17.41
CA GLN A 143 5.59 9.85 -17.34
C GLN A 143 4.59 9.91 -18.49
N GLN A 144 4.10 11.10 -18.85
CA GLN A 144 3.21 11.27 -20.00
C GLN A 144 3.87 10.80 -21.30
N MET A 145 5.16 11.12 -21.50
CA MET A 145 5.87 10.68 -22.68
C MET A 145 6.10 9.17 -22.70
N GLN A 146 6.47 8.57 -21.56
CA GLN A 146 6.58 7.13 -21.42
C GLN A 146 5.25 6.44 -21.74
N GLN A 147 4.15 6.94 -21.16
CA GLN A 147 2.81 6.41 -21.43
C GLN A 147 2.41 6.57 -22.90
N LYS A 148 2.72 7.71 -23.52
CA LYS A 148 2.46 7.95 -24.96
C LYS A 148 3.20 6.94 -25.83
N VAL A 149 4.47 6.65 -25.53
CA VAL A 149 5.25 5.64 -26.24
C VAL A 149 4.70 4.24 -25.97
N ALA A 150 4.47 3.90 -24.71
CA ALA A 150 3.92 2.59 -24.31
C ALA A 150 2.55 2.31 -24.93
N SER A 151 1.71 3.34 -25.10
CA SER A 151 0.38 3.22 -25.71
C SER A 151 0.39 3.34 -27.24
N SER A 152 1.53 3.54 -27.88
CA SER A 152 1.63 3.60 -29.34
C SER A 152 1.53 2.23 -30.03
N ILE A 153 1.43 1.16 -29.25
CA ILE A 153 1.23 -0.20 -29.77
C ILE A 153 -0.16 -0.35 -30.40
N PRO A 154 -0.28 -1.14 -31.48
CA PRO A 154 -1.58 -1.39 -32.09
C PRO A 154 -2.51 -2.13 -31.13
N GLU A 155 -3.82 -1.95 -31.34
CA GLU A 155 -4.83 -2.75 -30.64
C GLU A 155 -4.60 -4.23 -30.93
N MET A 156 -4.53 -5.05 -29.87
CA MET A 156 -4.30 -6.48 -29.99
C MET A 156 -5.59 -7.21 -30.27
N THR A 157 -5.60 -8.03 -31.30
CA THR A 157 -6.68 -8.96 -31.59
C THR A 157 -6.52 -10.28 -30.80
N PRO A 158 -7.58 -11.08 -30.62
CA PRO A 158 -7.43 -12.43 -30.04
C PRO A 158 -6.38 -13.29 -30.72
N TYR A 159 -6.22 -13.17 -32.03
CA TYR A 159 -5.18 -13.85 -32.80
C TYR A 159 -3.76 -13.43 -32.40
N ASP A 160 -3.55 -12.16 -32.09
CA ASP A 160 -2.24 -11.68 -31.64
C ASP A 160 -1.89 -12.23 -30.26
N VAL A 161 -2.90 -12.36 -29.38
CA VAL A 161 -2.74 -12.98 -28.05
C VAL A 161 -2.43 -14.46 -28.18
N GLU A 162 -3.13 -15.19 -29.06
CA GLU A 162 -2.86 -16.61 -29.35
C GLU A 162 -1.42 -16.80 -29.83
N LYS A 163 -0.99 -15.99 -30.82
CA LYS A 163 0.39 -16.00 -31.29
C LYS A 163 1.42 -15.63 -30.24
N PHE A 164 1.09 -14.72 -29.34
CA PHE A 164 1.98 -14.38 -28.23
C PHE A 164 2.21 -15.64 -27.35
N ILE A 165 1.16 -16.37 -27.05
CA ILE A 165 1.24 -17.61 -26.25
C ILE A 165 2.05 -18.67 -26.96
N GLU A 166 1.78 -18.91 -28.24
CA GLU A 166 2.50 -19.89 -29.05
C GLU A 166 4.02 -19.62 -29.15
N ASN A 167 4.40 -18.33 -29.17
CA ASN A 167 5.80 -17.90 -29.29
C ASN A 167 6.48 -17.65 -27.92
N THR A 168 5.79 -17.87 -26.82
CA THR A 168 6.33 -17.70 -25.47
C THR A 168 6.60 -19.09 -24.86
N ASP A 169 7.82 -19.27 -24.33
CA ASP A 169 8.15 -20.51 -23.63
C ASP A 169 7.21 -20.72 -22.45
N LYS A 170 6.77 -21.95 -22.20
CA LYS A 170 5.81 -22.27 -21.14
C LYS A 170 6.27 -21.80 -19.77
N ASP A 171 7.56 -21.81 -19.51
CA ASP A 171 8.16 -21.36 -18.26
C ASP A 171 8.18 -19.82 -18.13
N ASP A 172 7.97 -19.09 -19.22
CA ASP A 172 7.89 -17.63 -19.29
C ASP A 172 6.44 -17.12 -19.30
N LEU A 173 5.45 -18.03 -19.39
CA LEU A 173 4.03 -17.67 -19.28
C LEU A 173 3.71 -17.23 -17.86
N PRO A 174 2.80 -16.26 -17.67
CA PRO A 174 2.34 -15.88 -16.35
C PRO A 174 1.79 -17.11 -15.61
N LEU A 175 2.21 -17.28 -14.36
CA LEU A 175 1.68 -18.32 -13.49
C LEU A 175 0.41 -17.79 -12.82
N VAL A 176 -0.72 -18.46 -13.04
CA VAL A 176 -1.95 -18.19 -12.29
C VAL A 176 -1.81 -18.87 -10.94
N PRO A 177 -1.88 -18.13 -9.82
CA PRO A 177 -1.80 -18.73 -8.50
C PRO A 177 -3.02 -19.59 -8.20
N GLU A 178 -2.87 -20.48 -7.24
CA GLU A 178 -3.97 -21.28 -6.73
C GLU A 178 -5.07 -20.37 -6.15
N LYS A 179 -6.33 -20.65 -6.50
CA LYS A 179 -7.50 -19.88 -6.09
C LYS A 179 -8.54 -20.77 -5.42
N TYR A 180 -9.14 -20.22 -4.39
CA TYR A 180 -10.16 -20.88 -3.58
C TYR A 180 -11.50 -20.15 -3.71
N ARG A 181 -12.58 -20.89 -3.92
CA ARG A 181 -13.92 -20.41 -3.67
C ARG A 181 -14.40 -21.00 -2.36
N LEU A 182 -14.84 -20.15 -1.45
CA LEU A 182 -15.10 -20.51 -0.06
C LEU A 182 -16.50 -20.06 0.36
N SER A 183 -17.10 -20.85 1.26
CA SER A 183 -18.30 -20.47 1.99
C SER A 183 -18.07 -20.58 3.49
N GLN A 184 -18.68 -19.68 4.28
CA GLN A 184 -18.49 -19.65 5.73
C GLN A 184 -19.82 -19.58 6.49
N ILE A 185 -19.81 -20.13 7.71
CA ILE A 185 -20.85 -19.90 8.71
C ILE A 185 -20.20 -19.32 9.94
N CYS A 186 -20.65 -18.16 10.36
CA CYS A 186 -20.06 -17.37 11.43
C CYS A 186 -20.98 -17.29 12.66
N ILE A 187 -20.44 -17.56 13.84
CA ILE A 187 -21.10 -17.37 15.14
C ILE A 187 -20.21 -16.50 16.01
N TYR A 188 -20.77 -15.43 16.53
CA TYR A 188 -20.07 -14.58 17.48
C TYR A 188 -20.28 -15.08 18.91
N PRO A 189 -19.28 -14.95 19.79
CA PRO A 189 -19.53 -15.01 21.24
C PRO A 189 -20.56 -13.95 21.65
N ASP A 190 -21.08 -14.02 22.88
CA ASP A 190 -22.13 -13.08 23.33
C ASP A 190 -21.65 -11.62 23.30
N ARG A 191 -21.92 -10.93 22.18
CA ARG A 191 -21.51 -9.54 21.93
C ARG A 191 -22.21 -8.56 22.89
N GLU A 192 -23.47 -8.84 23.27
CA GLU A 192 -24.24 -7.92 24.11
C GLU A 192 -23.70 -7.92 25.53
N ALA A 193 -23.46 -9.10 26.12
CA ALA A 193 -22.87 -9.24 27.43
C ALA A 193 -21.47 -8.62 27.51
N ALA A 194 -20.61 -8.90 26.50
CA ALA A 194 -19.26 -8.34 26.45
C ALA A 194 -19.27 -6.81 26.29
N ALA A 195 -20.16 -6.27 25.45
CA ALA A 195 -20.34 -4.83 25.29
C ALA A 195 -20.81 -4.15 26.58
N LEU A 196 -21.76 -4.76 27.27
CA LEU A 196 -22.28 -4.26 28.57
C LEU A 196 -21.16 -4.19 29.60
N ALA A 197 -20.42 -5.28 29.80
CA ALA A 197 -19.30 -5.33 30.74
C ALA A 197 -18.22 -4.29 30.40
N THR A 198 -17.94 -4.10 29.11
CA THR A 198 -16.97 -3.08 28.64
C THR A 198 -17.46 -1.67 28.93
N LYS A 199 -18.75 -1.39 28.70
CA LYS A 199 -19.37 -0.09 29.00
C LYS A 199 -19.34 0.20 30.52
N GLU A 200 -19.64 -0.79 31.37
CA GLU A 200 -19.55 -0.66 32.82
C GLU A 200 -18.14 -0.33 33.29
N LYS A 201 -17.12 -1.00 32.72
CA LYS A 201 -15.71 -0.70 33.01
C LYS A 201 -15.33 0.73 32.59
N LEU A 202 -15.77 1.20 31.41
CA LEU A 202 -15.55 2.58 31.00
C LEU A 202 -16.28 3.61 31.86
N LEU A 203 -17.51 3.32 32.29
CA LEU A 203 -18.23 4.20 33.22
C LEU A 203 -17.48 4.36 34.55
N SER A 204 -16.96 3.26 35.11
CA SER A 204 -16.10 3.31 36.29
C SER A 204 -14.82 4.15 36.05
N LEU A 205 -14.16 3.99 34.91
CA LEU A 205 -12.98 4.82 34.57
C LEU A 205 -13.35 6.30 34.44
N ARG A 206 -14.49 6.58 33.82
CA ARG A 206 -14.99 7.96 33.68
C ARG A 206 -15.27 8.59 35.05
N GLU A 207 -15.90 7.86 35.97
CA GLU A 207 -16.16 8.30 37.36
C GLU A 207 -14.83 8.63 38.05
N ARG A 208 -13.82 7.77 37.95
CA ARG A 208 -12.47 8.02 38.50
C ARG A 208 -11.84 9.29 37.97
N ILE A 209 -11.97 9.56 36.66
CA ILE A 209 -11.50 10.80 36.06
C ILE A 209 -12.24 12.01 36.61
N MET A 210 -13.57 11.92 36.73
CA MET A 210 -14.38 13.01 37.26
C MET A 210 -14.07 13.29 38.74
N ASN A 211 -13.60 12.28 39.48
CA ASN A 211 -13.14 12.40 40.88
C ASN A 211 -11.67 12.85 40.98
N GLY A 212 -11.03 13.25 39.88
CA GLY A 212 -9.70 13.89 39.86
C GLY A 212 -8.54 12.97 39.53
N GLU A 213 -8.76 11.72 39.16
CA GLU A 213 -7.68 10.85 38.68
C GLU A 213 -7.28 11.28 37.26
N LYS A 214 -5.97 11.24 36.98
CA LYS A 214 -5.44 11.73 35.68
C LYS A 214 -5.85 10.80 34.53
N PHE A 215 -6.53 11.35 33.52
CA PHE A 215 -6.90 10.63 32.29
C PHE A 215 -5.71 9.88 31.67
N SER A 216 -4.56 10.55 31.56
CA SER A 216 -3.36 9.96 30.96
C SER A 216 -2.81 8.75 31.73
N THR A 217 -3.01 8.70 33.05
CA THR A 217 -2.61 7.54 33.87
C THR A 217 -3.52 6.35 33.57
N LEU A 218 -4.84 6.58 33.55
CA LEU A 218 -5.81 5.53 33.23
C LEU A 218 -5.67 5.03 31.80
N ALA A 219 -5.40 5.94 30.84
CA ALA A 219 -5.15 5.55 29.47
C ALA A 219 -3.93 4.63 29.32
N ARG A 220 -2.82 4.90 30.03
CA ARG A 220 -1.65 4.02 30.02
C ARG A 220 -1.90 2.64 30.60
N ILE A 221 -2.79 2.53 31.58
CA ILE A 221 -3.07 1.26 32.28
C ILE A 221 -4.13 0.45 31.55
N TYR A 222 -5.17 1.10 31.05
CA TYR A 222 -6.38 0.41 30.60
C TYR A 222 -6.62 0.48 29.09
N SER A 223 -6.08 1.51 28.39
CA SER A 223 -6.35 1.64 26.95
C SER A 223 -5.73 0.51 26.15
N GLN A 224 -6.55 -0.10 25.31
CA GLN A 224 -6.16 -1.15 24.37
C GLN A 224 -5.76 -0.60 22.99
N ASP A 225 -5.56 0.73 22.86
CA ASP A 225 -4.96 1.33 21.67
C ASP A 225 -3.43 1.35 21.80
N PRO A 226 -2.68 0.47 21.09
CA PRO A 226 -1.23 0.41 21.21
C PRO A 226 -0.54 1.67 20.68
N GLY A 227 -1.21 2.42 19.79
CA GLY A 227 -0.68 3.65 19.18
C GLY A 227 -0.62 4.83 20.14
N SER A 228 -1.55 4.95 21.07
CA SER A 228 -1.66 6.10 21.98
C SER A 228 -1.53 5.77 23.47
N ALA A 229 -1.82 4.56 23.90
CA ALA A 229 -1.82 4.18 25.32
C ALA A 229 -0.54 4.60 26.07
N ARG A 230 0.64 4.32 25.48
CA ARG A 230 1.94 4.68 26.08
C ARG A 230 2.14 6.19 26.23
N ARG A 231 1.50 6.99 25.38
CA ARG A 231 1.49 8.46 25.45
C ARG A 231 0.35 9.02 26.30
N GLY A 232 -0.30 8.18 27.12
CA GLY A 232 -1.44 8.59 27.94
C GLY A 232 -2.72 8.79 27.14
N GLY A 233 -2.87 8.11 26.03
CA GLY A 233 -4.00 8.16 25.12
C GLY A 233 -3.96 9.29 24.09
N GLU A 234 -2.89 10.11 24.06
CA GLU A 234 -2.80 11.28 23.21
C GLU A 234 -2.57 10.90 21.74
N LEU A 235 -3.41 11.46 20.86
CA LEU A 235 -3.44 11.19 19.42
C LEU A 235 -2.63 12.20 18.61
N GLY A 236 -2.39 13.40 19.18
CA GLY A 236 -1.81 14.55 18.49
C GLY A 236 -2.85 15.33 17.67
N MET A 237 -2.44 16.45 17.10
CA MET A 237 -3.28 17.28 16.25
C MET A 237 -3.55 16.56 14.91
N ALA A 238 -4.82 16.31 14.61
CA ALA A 238 -5.21 15.57 13.42
C ALA A 238 -6.55 16.04 12.86
N SER A 239 -6.77 15.82 11.55
CA SER A 239 -8.04 16.14 10.90
C SER A 239 -9.15 15.20 11.38
N LYS A 240 -10.36 15.74 11.53
CA LYS A 240 -11.56 14.95 11.85
C LYS A 240 -11.81 13.80 10.87
N SER A 241 -11.36 13.93 9.63
CA SER A 241 -11.59 12.94 8.56
C SER A 241 -10.83 11.63 8.70
N ILE A 242 -9.81 11.56 9.59
CA ILE A 242 -9.02 10.34 9.80
C ILE A 242 -9.61 9.41 10.88
N PHE A 243 -10.61 9.90 11.61
CA PHE A 243 -11.28 9.14 12.66
C PHE A 243 -12.65 8.65 12.20
N TRP A 244 -13.18 7.66 12.90
CA TRP A 244 -14.56 7.23 12.71
C TRP A 244 -15.54 8.40 12.95
N PRO A 245 -16.62 8.53 12.17
CA PRO A 245 -17.57 9.66 12.30
C PRO A 245 -18.06 9.87 13.74
N ALA A 246 -18.47 8.79 14.42
CA ALA A 246 -18.93 8.87 15.81
C ALA A 246 -17.85 9.44 16.77
N PHE A 247 -16.58 9.08 16.55
CA PHE A 247 -15.46 9.63 17.33
C PHE A 247 -15.25 11.11 17.05
N SER A 248 -15.21 11.48 15.77
CA SER A 248 -15.02 12.87 15.33
C SER A 248 -16.14 13.78 15.80
N ASP A 249 -17.39 13.36 15.66
CA ASP A 249 -18.56 14.12 16.07
C ASP A 249 -18.56 14.36 17.59
N ALA A 250 -18.26 13.32 18.37
CA ALA A 250 -18.10 13.44 19.79
C ALA A 250 -16.96 14.41 20.17
N ALA A 251 -15.77 14.25 19.59
CA ALA A 251 -14.64 15.12 19.85
C ALA A 251 -14.93 16.58 19.45
N MET A 252 -15.56 16.79 18.28
CA MET A 252 -15.90 18.14 17.81
C MET A 252 -17.00 18.81 18.65
N SER A 253 -17.87 18.07 19.30
CA SER A 253 -18.91 18.63 20.21
C SER A 253 -18.38 19.01 21.58
N LEU A 254 -17.30 18.39 22.06
CA LEU A 254 -16.74 18.61 23.39
C LEU A 254 -16.00 19.95 23.50
N LYS A 255 -16.02 20.57 24.66
CA LYS A 255 -15.10 21.66 25.01
C LYS A 255 -13.77 21.08 25.48
N PRO A 256 -12.63 21.75 25.24
CA PRO A 256 -11.34 21.30 25.79
C PRO A 256 -11.39 21.05 27.29
N GLY A 257 -10.79 19.96 27.74
CA GLY A 257 -10.76 19.53 29.12
C GLY A 257 -12.01 18.76 29.60
N ILE A 258 -13.01 18.56 28.75
CA ILE A 258 -14.22 17.81 29.11
C ILE A 258 -14.12 16.37 28.56
N VAL A 259 -14.45 15.40 29.42
CA VAL A 259 -14.47 13.97 29.04
C VAL A 259 -15.85 13.60 28.47
N SER A 260 -15.86 12.88 27.38
CA SER A 260 -17.07 12.43 26.68
C SER A 260 -17.93 11.48 27.54
N GLN A 261 -19.14 11.25 27.08
CA GLN A 261 -19.84 9.98 27.35
C GLN A 261 -19.11 8.85 26.59
N ILE A 262 -19.53 7.60 26.79
CA ILE A 262 -18.99 6.47 26.03
C ILE A 262 -19.36 6.65 24.56
N VAL A 263 -18.36 6.59 23.70
CA VAL A 263 -18.49 6.68 22.25
C VAL A 263 -18.22 5.30 21.65
N GLU A 264 -19.17 4.79 20.90
CA GLU A 264 -19.07 3.49 20.24
C GLU A 264 -18.61 3.69 18.79
N THR A 265 -17.62 2.91 18.38
CA THR A 265 -17.09 2.86 17.01
C THR A 265 -16.86 1.41 16.61
N PRO A 266 -16.59 1.11 15.33
CA PRO A 266 -16.19 -0.23 14.90
C PRO A 266 -14.92 -0.77 15.60
N ASP A 267 -14.06 0.10 16.15
CA ASP A 267 -12.85 -0.30 16.89
C ASP A 267 -13.13 -0.66 18.35
N GLY A 268 -14.32 -0.33 18.88
CA GLY A 268 -14.71 -0.56 20.28
C GLY A 268 -15.33 0.66 20.96
N PHE A 269 -15.19 0.74 22.27
CA PHE A 269 -15.79 1.78 23.11
C PHE A 269 -14.70 2.76 23.59
N HIS A 270 -14.99 4.04 23.50
CA HIS A 270 -14.04 5.10 23.80
C HIS A 270 -14.54 6.05 24.90
N LEU A 271 -13.63 6.51 25.75
CA LEU A 271 -13.72 7.79 26.42
C LEU A 271 -12.77 8.76 25.73
N ILE A 272 -13.23 9.97 25.47
CA ILE A 272 -12.49 10.99 24.72
C ILE A 272 -12.38 12.24 25.55
N GLU A 273 -11.20 12.86 25.61
CA GLU A 273 -10.99 14.19 26.15
C GLU A 273 -10.26 15.02 25.11
N VAL A 274 -10.85 16.14 24.73
CA VAL A 274 -10.24 17.08 23.77
C VAL A 274 -9.28 18.00 24.51
N LEU A 275 -8.06 18.13 24.00
CA LEU A 275 -7.03 19.01 24.54
C LEU A 275 -7.04 20.37 23.83
N GLU A 276 -7.16 20.37 22.51
CA GLU A 276 -7.12 21.55 21.65
C GLU A 276 -7.96 21.35 20.38
N LYS A 277 -8.50 22.44 19.82
CA LYS A 277 -9.21 22.46 18.54
C LYS A 277 -8.72 23.61 17.66
N LYS A 278 -8.60 23.35 16.36
CA LYS A 278 -8.23 24.35 15.36
C LYS A 278 -8.96 24.08 14.03
N GLY A 279 -10.08 24.76 13.80
CA GLY A 279 -10.94 24.48 12.65
C GLY A 279 -11.45 23.05 12.64
N ASP A 280 -11.21 22.31 11.57
CA ASP A 280 -11.56 20.90 11.39
C ASP A 280 -10.53 19.92 11.98
N MET A 281 -9.52 20.43 12.70
CA MET A 281 -8.51 19.64 13.39
C MET A 281 -8.71 19.70 14.89
N PHE A 282 -8.36 18.62 15.58
CA PHE A 282 -8.32 18.56 17.03
C PHE A 282 -7.16 17.71 17.53
N ASN A 283 -6.66 18.04 18.73
CA ASN A 283 -5.84 17.14 19.54
C ASN A 283 -6.72 16.59 20.65
N ALA A 284 -6.77 15.27 20.77
CA ALA A 284 -7.52 14.57 21.79
C ALA A 284 -6.69 13.45 22.42
N ARG A 285 -7.10 13.03 23.59
CA ARG A 285 -6.66 11.76 24.16
C ARG A 285 -7.86 10.86 24.38
N HIS A 286 -7.65 9.55 24.27
CA HIS A 286 -8.72 8.58 24.44
C HIS A 286 -8.30 7.36 25.25
N ILE A 287 -9.29 6.68 25.80
CA ILE A 287 -9.19 5.33 26.36
C ILE A 287 -10.07 4.46 25.47
N LEU A 288 -9.48 3.51 24.78
CA LEU A 288 -10.17 2.50 23.99
C LEU A 288 -10.26 1.21 24.79
N LEU A 289 -11.45 0.65 24.93
CA LEU A 289 -11.66 -0.73 25.38
C LEU A 289 -12.45 -1.49 24.31
N LYS A 290 -11.99 -2.70 24.01
CA LYS A 290 -12.68 -3.64 23.12
C LYS A 290 -13.49 -4.64 23.98
N PRO A 291 -14.63 -5.13 23.48
CA PRO A 291 -15.36 -6.20 24.17
C PRO A 291 -14.48 -7.43 24.39
N GLU A 292 -14.41 -7.91 25.62
CA GLU A 292 -13.71 -9.13 25.99
C GLU A 292 -14.76 -10.22 26.25
N TYR A 293 -14.58 -11.36 25.60
CA TYR A 293 -15.51 -12.49 25.69
C TYR A 293 -15.04 -13.49 26.76
N THR A 294 -15.97 -14.03 27.53
CA THR A 294 -15.66 -15.06 28.53
C THR A 294 -15.30 -16.38 27.81
N GLU A 295 -14.58 -17.27 28.52
CA GLU A 295 -14.29 -18.61 28.01
C GLU A 295 -15.57 -19.42 27.76
N GLU A 296 -16.63 -19.17 28.55
CA GLU A 296 -17.93 -19.80 28.40
C GLU A 296 -18.61 -19.39 27.09
N ASP A 297 -18.62 -18.08 26.77
CA ASP A 297 -19.19 -17.54 25.53
C ASP A 297 -18.46 -18.08 24.30
N GLN A 298 -17.13 -18.10 24.37
CA GLN A 298 -16.27 -18.65 23.31
C GLN A 298 -16.53 -20.15 23.11
N THR A 299 -16.60 -20.92 24.20
CA THR A 299 -16.89 -22.35 24.17
C THR A 299 -18.28 -22.63 23.59
N LYS A 300 -19.28 -21.81 23.93
CA LYS A 300 -20.65 -21.93 23.40
C LYS A 300 -20.69 -21.70 21.90
N ALA A 301 -20.02 -20.66 21.40
CA ALA A 301 -19.93 -20.39 19.96
C ALA A 301 -19.25 -21.55 19.21
N PHE A 302 -18.13 -22.04 19.73
CA PHE A 302 -17.41 -23.19 19.17
C PHE A 302 -18.30 -24.44 19.11
N LYS A 303 -18.92 -24.84 20.23
CA LYS A 303 -19.78 -26.04 20.30
C LYS A 303 -20.99 -25.92 19.37
N THR A 304 -21.56 -24.73 19.21
CA THR A 304 -22.67 -24.52 18.29
C THR A 304 -22.25 -24.81 16.86
N LEU A 305 -21.08 -24.32 16.43
CA LEU A 305 -20.54 -24.58 15.09
C LEU A 305 -20.16 -26.06 14.89
N ASP A 306 -19.57 -26.70 15.89
CA ASP A 306 -19.18 -28.11 15.80
C ASP A 306 -20.41 -29.04 15.67
N SER A 307 -21.47 -28.75 16.44
CA SER A 307 -22.75 -29.44 16.28
C SER A 307 -23.34 -29.21 14.90
N LEU A 308 -23.33 -27.97 14.40
CA LEU A 308 -23.84 -27.64 13.10
C LEU A 308 -23.05 -28.30 11.97
N ARG A 309 -21.72 -28.33 12.08
CA ARG A 309 -20.83 -29.06 11.16
C ARG A 309 -21.22 -30.55 11.10
N THR A 310 -21.47 -31.16 12.25
CA THR A 310 -21.88 -32.57 12.33
C THR A 310 -23.23 -32.80 11.65
N GLU A 311 -24.22 -31.92 11.84
CA GLU A 311 -25.52 -32.01 11.17
C GLU A 311 -25.39 -31.86 9.63
N ILE A 312 -24.49 -30.97 9.18
CA ILE A 312 -24.24 -30.81 7.74
C ILE A 312 -23.54 -32.04 7.17
N GLN A 313 -22.54 -32.59 7.86
CA GLN A 313 -21.82 -33.80 7.42
C GLN A 313 -22.72 -35.04 7.37
N ASN A 314 -23.68 -35.13 8.28
CA ASN A 314 -24.70 -36.20 8.29
C ASN A 314 -25.79 -36.00 7.21
N GLY A 315 -25.80 -34.88 6.49
CA GLY A 315 -26.80 -34.59 5.46
C GLY A 315 -28.15 -34.16 6.01
N ASN A 316 -28.26 -33.86 7.30
CA ASN A 316 -29.52 -33.44 7.94
C ASN A 316 -29.92 -32.00 7.52
N ILE A 317 -28.95 -31.17 7.19
CA ILE A 317 -29.13 -29.82 6.66
C ILE A 317 -28.03 -29.50 5.63
N SER A 318 -28.36 -28.75 4.58
CA SER A 318 -27.32 -28.31 3.64
C SER A 318 -26.52 -27.13 4.24
N PHE A 319 -25.27 -26.95 3.78
CA PHE A 319 -24.42 -25.83 4.23
C PHE A 319 -25.10 -24.48 3.99
N GLU A 320 -25.72 -24.30 2.81
CA GLU A 320 -26.40 -23.06 2.42
C GLU A 320 -27.61 -22.76 3.31
N MET A 321 -28.37 -23.80 3.68
CA MET A 321 -29.51 -23.64 4.61
C MET A 321 -29.00 -23.31 6.01
N ALA A 322 -27.96 -24.01 6.47
CA ALA A 322 -27.31 -23.74 7.74
C ALA A 322 -26.77 -22.30 7.82
N ALA A 323 -26.11 -21.84 6.74
CA ALA A 323 -25.62 -20.45 6.66
C ALA A 323 -26.75 -19.44 6.76
N ARG A 324 -27.86 -19.63 6.06
CA ARG A 324 -29.02 -18.71 6.10
C ARG A 324 -29.69 -18.63 7.47
N PHE A 325 -29.79 -19.75 8.17
CA PHE A 325 -30.51 -19.80 9.44
C PHE A 325 -29.62 -19.47 10.64
N TYR A 326 -28.39 -19.90 10.65
CA TYR A 326 -27.52 -19.84 11.83
C TYR A 326 -26.37 -18.85 11.71
N SER A 327 -25.90 -18.53 10.50
CA SER A 327 -24.81 -17.58 10.35
C SER A 327 -25.22 -16.18 10.81
N GLN A 328 -24.36 -15.56 11.57
CA GLN A 328 -24.51 -14.19 12.07
C GLN A 328 -23.74 -13.17 11.20
N ASP A 329 -23.03 -13.62 10.15
CA ASP A 329 -22.36 -12.73 9.23
C ASP A 329 -23.35 -12.15 8.20
N PRO A 330 -23.64 -10.85 8.23
CA PRO A 330 -24.62 -10.25 7.34
C PRO A 330 -24.17 -10.26 5.87
N ALA A 331 -22.85 -10.30 5.61
CA ALA A 331 -22.30 -10.24 4.26
C ALA A 331 -22.54 -11.56 3.48
N THR A 332 -22.44 -12.70 4.15
CA THR A 332 -22.51 -14.02 3.49
C THR A 332 -23.78 -14.80 3.79
N ARG A 333 -24.47 -14.49 4.90
CA ARG A 333 -25.66 -15.21 5.36
C ARG A 333 -26.73 -15.39 4.28
N THR A 334 -27.08 -14.31 3.58
CA THR A 334 -28.15 -14.30 2.57
C THR A 334 -27.76 -15.05 1.30
N ASN A 335 -26.46 -15.17 1.05
CA ASN A 335 -25.89 -15.86 -0.11
C ASN A 335 -25.46 -17.31 0.20
N GLY A 336 -26.07 -17.94 1.21
CA GLY A 336 -25.75 -19.33 1.58
C GLY A 336 -24.33 -19.52 2.12
N GLY A 337 -23.73 -18.48 2.65
CA GLY A 337 -22.39 -18.49 3.23
C GLY A 337 -21.28 -18.15 2.23
N GLN A 338 -21.56 -18.02 0.93
CA GLN A 338 -20.53 -17.77 -0.08
C GLN A 338 -19.80 -16.45 0.16
N MET A 339 -18.48 -16.52 0.22
CA MET A 339 -17.60 -15.37 0.38
C MET A 339 -17.39 -14.64 -0.97
N SER A 340 -17.25 -13.33 -0.91
CA SER A 340 -16.89 -12.49 -2.06
C SER A 340 -16.04 -11.31 -1.59
N ASP A 341 -15.12 -10.88 -2.44
CA ASP A 341 -14.34 -9.67 -2.22
C ASP A 341 -15.24 -8.44 -2.43
N PRO A 342 -15.40 -7.56 -1.44
CA PRO A 342 -16.30 -6.40 -1.54
C PRO A 342 -15.82 -5.35 -2.55
N ASN A 343 -14.54 -5.34 -2.93
CA ASN A 343 -13.98 -4.37 -3.86
C ASN A 343 -14.09 -4.82 -5.31
N THR A 344 -13.84 -6.12 -5.57
CA THR A 344 -13.82 -6.68 -6.92
C THR A 344 -15.06 -7.46 -7.28
N GLY A 345 -15.85 -7.89 -6.28
CA GLY A 345 -16.99 -8.79 -6.45
C GLY A 345 -16.57 -10.25 -6.76
N SER A 346 -15.29 -10.56 -6.81
CA SER A 346 -14.79 -11.91 -7.06
C SER A 346 -15.20 -12.85 -5.94
N SER A 347 -15.65 -14.06 -6.30
CA SER A 347 -15.86 -15.17 -5.36
C SER A 347 -14.66 -16.09 -5.23
N TYR A 348 -13.57 -15.81 -5.93
CA TYR A 348 -12.33 -16.55 -5.86
C TYR A 348 -11.25 -15.71 -5.16
N PHE A 349 -10.52 -16.33 -4.27
CA PHE A 349 -9.47 -15.72 -3.45
C PHE A 349 -8.15 -16.44 -3.67
N GLU A 350 -7.08 -15.67 -3.80
CA GLU A 350 -5.73 -16.17 -3.70
C GLU A 350 -5.35 -16.35 -2.23
N LYS A 351 -4.33 -17.16 -1.97
CA LYS A 351 -3.90 -17.47 -0.59
C LYS A 351 -3.65 -16.24 0.27
N ASP A 352 -3.03 -15.21 -0.28
CA ASP A 352 -2.69 -13.97 0.42
C ASP A 352 -3.90 -13.05 0.69
N GLN A 353 -5.02 -13.29 0.01
CA GLN A 353 -6.31 -12.62 0.21
C GLN A 353 -7.16 -13.29 1.29
N ILE A 354 -6.81 -14.51 1.69
CA ILE A 354 -7.49 -15.25 2.76
C ILE A 354 -6.80 -14.95 4.08
N LYS A 355 -7.58 -14.71 5.14
CA LYS A 355 -7.02 -14.51 6.48
C LYS A 355 -6.19 -15.72 6.90
N PRO A 356 -5.03 -15.51 7.56
CA PRO A 356 -4.13 -16.60 7.92
C PRO A 356 -4.81 -17.74 8.70
N GLU A 357 -5.70 -17.39 9.63
CA GLU A 357 -6.45 -18.35 10.47
C GLU A 357 -7.41 -19.18 9.60
N ASP A 358 -8.09 -18.55 8.65
CA ASP A 358 -9.02 -19.19 7.73
C ASP A 358 -8.29 -20.10 6.77
N TYR A 359 -7.17 -19.61 6.21
CA TYR A 359 -6.33 -20.44 5.35
C TYR A 359 -5.78 -21.66 6.08
N HIS A 360 -5.33 -21.49 7.34
CA HIS A 360 -4.85 -22.61 8.15
C HIS A 360 -5.95 -23.66 8.38
N ALA A 361 -7.19 -23.22 8.56
CA ALA A 361 -8.32 -24.12 8.79
C ALA A 361 -8.72 -24.91 7.53
N ILE A 362 -8.52 -24.36 6.33
CA ILE A 362 -8.87 -25.04 5.07
C ILE A 362 -7.69 -25.77 4.43
N ASN A 363 -6.47 -25.53 4.89
CA ASN A 363 -5.28 -26.12 4.30
C ASN A 363 -5.30 -27.64 4.39
N GLY A 364 -5.27 -28.30 3.25
CA GLY A 364 -5.36 -29.77 3.13
C GLY A 364 -6.79 -30.31 3.08
N LEU A 365 -7.81 -29.45 2.99
CA LEU A 365 -9.17 -29.87 2.70
C LEU A 365 -9.41 -29.98 1.19
N ASP A 366 -10.16 -31.01 0.78
CA ASP A 366 -10.63 -31.17 -0.58
C ASP A 366 -11.93 -30.36 -0.84
N GLU A 367 -12.29 -30.21 -2.10
CA GLU A 367 -13.57 -29.61 -2.51
C GLU A 367 -14.77 -30.29 -1.82
N GLY A 368 -15.69 -29.51 -1.29
CA GLY A 368 -16.85 -29.92 -0.53
C GLY A 368 -16.60 -30.18 0.95
N GLN A 369 -15.36 -30.26 1.40
CA GLN A 369 -15.05 -30.49 2.82
C GLN A 369 -15.20 -29.20 3.65
N ILE A 370 -15.49 -29.39 4.93
CA ILE A 370 -15.76 -28.34 5.90
C ILE A 370 -14.70 -28.38 7.00
N SER A 371 -14.12 -27.25 7.30
CA SER A 371 -13.14 -27.12 8.38
C SER A 371 -13.72 -27.45 9.76
N GLU A 372 -12.86 -27.68 10.72
CA GLU A 372 -13.24 -27.58 12.12
C GLU A 372 -13.55 -26.12 12.46
N PRO A 373 -14.34 -25.89 13.56
CA PRO A 373 -14.57 -24.53 14.03
C PRO A 373 -13.24 -23.84 14.33
N VAL A 374 -13.04 -22.64 13.76
CA VAL A 374 -11.83 -21.84 13.96
C VAL A 374 -12.18 -20.47 14.50
N ALA A 375 -11.36 -19.98 15.42
CA ALA A 375 -11.39 -18.60 15.85
C ALA A 375 -10.73 -17.72 14.80
N SER A 376 -11.43 -16.72 14.31
CA SER A 376 -10.97 -15.79 13.30
C SER A 376 -11.46 -14.37 13.62
N ARG A 377 -11.33 -13.45 12.70
CA ARG A 377 -11.81 -12.08 12.85
C ARG A 377 -12.74 -11.71 11.71
N ASP A 378 -13.74 -10.88 12.01
CA ASP A 378 -14.59 -10.28 10.97
C ASP A 378 -13.84 -9.13 10.25
N ASN A 379 -14.56 -8.39 9.41
CA ASN A 379 -14.01 -7.23 8.67
C ASN A 379 -14.47 -5.88 9.27
N GLU A 380 -15.00 -5.89 10.49
CA GLU A 380 -15.43 -4.67 11.16
C GLU A 380 -14.27 -4.03 11.93
N GLY A 381 -14.17 -2.70 11.85
CA GLY A 381 -13.10 -1.96 12.51
C GLY A 381 -11.70 -2.19 11.90
N ARG A 382 -10.68 -1.77 12.62
CA ARG A 382 -9.28 -1.88 12.16
C ARG A 382 -8.70 -3.28 12.34
N ASP A 383 -9.06 -3.95 13.43
CA ASP A 383 -8.50 -5.25 13.81
C ASP A 383 -9.49 -6.41 13.66
N GLY A 384 -10.75 -6.10 13.33
CA GLY A 384 -11.87 -7.07 13.31
C GLY A 384 -12.26 -7.58 14.70
N ASN A 385 -13.51 -8.00 14.84
CA ASN A 385 -14.00 -8.62 16.06
C ASN A 385 -13.78 -10.13 16.03
N LEU A 386 -13.62 -10.73 17.22
CA LEU A 386 -13.54 -12.18 17.36
C LEU A 386 -14.83 -12.83 16.83
N VAL A 387 -14.69 -13.78 15.94
CA VAL A 387 -15.77 -14.61 15.41
C VAL A 387 -15.30 -16.05 15.31
N TYR A 388 -16.17 -16.98 15.61
CA TYR A 388 -15.96 -18.40 15.34
C TYR A 388 -16.64 -18.75 14.03
N LYS A 389 -15.98 -19.55 13.19
CA LYS A 389 -16.55 -19.97 11.91
C LYS A 389 -16.13 -21.38 11.52
N ILE A 390 -16.94 -21.99 10.67
CA ILE A 390 -16.58 -23.13 9.84
C ILE A 390 -16.54 -22.64 8.41
N VAL A 391 -15.53 -23.12 7.67
CA VAL A 391 -15.31 -22.76 6.27
C VAL A 391 -15.39 -23.99 5.42
N ARG A 392 -16.19 -23.94 4.34
CA ARG A 392 -16.26 -24.99 3.33
C ARG A 392 -15.46 -24.57 2.11
N VAL A 393 -14.66 -25.49 1.61
CA VAL A 393 -13.99 -25.35 0.32
C VAL A 393 -14.97 -25.71 -0.79
N ASP A 394 -15.49 -24.73 -1.51
CA ASP A 394 -16.46 -24.96 -2.58
C ASP A 394 -15.77 -25.40 -3.88
N LYS A 395 -14.61 -24.79 -4.17
CA LYS A 395 -13.80 -25.11 -5.36
C LYS A 395 -12.35 -24.69 -5.15
N ILE A 396 -11.45 -25.47 -5.72
CA ILE A 396 -10.02 -25.17 -5.81
C ILE A 396 -9.64 -25.07 -7.30
N ILE A 397 -9.06 -23.98 -7.71
CA ILE A 397 -8.40 -23.87 -9.01
C ILE A 397 -6.91 -23.99 -8.73
N PRO A 398 -6.26 -25.09 -9.13
CA PRO A 398 -4.84 -25.29 -8.87
C PRO A 398 -4.00 -24.26 -9.64
N SER A 399 -2.82 -23.96 -9.12
CA SER A 399 -1.86 -23.11 -9.84
C SER A 399 -1.51 -23.73 -11.19
N HIS A 400 -1.55 -22.93 -12.24
CA HIS A 400 -1.27 -23.36 -13.61
C HIS A 400 -0.66 -22.22 -14.44
N PRO A 401 0.12 -22.53 -15.49
CA PRO A 401 0.52 -21.53 -16.49
C PRO A 401 -0.72 -20.97 -17.16
N ALA A 402 -0.78 -19.64 -17.32
CA ALA A 402 -1.93 -19.00 -17.93
C ALA A 402 -2.23 -19.54 -19.34
N SER A 403 -3.51 -19.74 -19.62
CA SER A 403 -4.02 -20.27 -20.87
C SER A 403 -4.90 -19.26 -21.62
N PHE A 404 -5.00 -19.44 -22.95
CA PHE A 404 -5.86 -18.58 -23.77
C PHE A 404 -7.34 -18.72 -23.43
N SER A 405 -7.80 -19.93 -23.09
CA SER A 405 -9.21 -20.22 -22.87
C SER A 405 -9.74 -19.78 -21.50
N GLU A 406 -8.88 -19.78 -20.48
CA GLU A 406 -9.29 -19.53 -19.10
C GLU A 406 -8.81 -18.17 -18.60
N ASP A 407 -7.66 -17.69 -19.12
CA ASP A 407 -6.95 -16.51 -18.58
C ASP A 407 -6.69 -15.43 -19.66
N TYR A 408 -7.62 -15.30 -20.61
CA TYR A 408 -7.48 -14.40 -21.76
C TYR A 408 -7.04 -12.98 -21.38
N ASP A 409 -7.70 -12.37 -20.37
CA ASP A 409 -7.38 -11.00 -19.95
C ASP A 409 -5.98 -10.90 -19.34
N LEU A 410 -5.54 -11.90 -18.60
CA LEU A 410 -4.19 -11.97 -18.06
C LEU A 410 -3.16 -12.06 -19.20
N MET A 411 -3.45 -12.91 -20.19
CA MET A 411 -2.58 -13.09 -21.35
C MET A 411 -2.55 -11.85 -22.25
N LEU A 412 -3.69 -11.21 -22.47
CA LEU A 412 -3.78 -9.93 -23.20
C LEU A 412 -2.93 -8.83 -22.51
N ASN A 413 -3.04 -8.74 -21.17
CA ASN A 413 -2.25 -7.78 -20.41
C ASN A 413 -0.75 -8.09 -20.46
N ALA A 414 -0.36 -9.36 -20.36
CA ALA A 414 1.03 -9.79 -20.47
C ALA A 414 1.60 -9.46 -21.85
N ALA A 415 0.86 -9.76 -22.91
CA ALA A 415 1.23 -9.45 -24.28
C ALA A 415 1.34 -7.95 -24.53
N ARG A 416 0.37 -7.15 -24.07
CA ARG A 416 0.43 -5.68 -24.12
C ARG A 416 1.64 -5.12 -23.39
N ASN A 417 1.91 -5.60 -22.19
CA ASN A 417 3.05 -5.16 -21.41
C ASN A 417 4.38 -5.44 -22.13
N LYS A 418 4.53 -6.61 -22.74
CA LYS A 418 5.72 -6.96 -23.53
C LYS A 418 5.89 -6.03 -24.71
N LEU A 419 4.84 -5.84 -25.51
CA LEU A 419 4.89 -4.94 -26.66
C LEU A 419 5.15 -3.47 -26.26
N SER A 420 4.58 -3.03 -25.13
CA SER A 420 4.85 -1.69 -24.59
C SER A 420 6.31 -1.52 -24.19
N MET A 421 6.92 -2.54 -23.58
CA MET A 421 8.35 -2.53 -23.25
C MET A 421 9.21 -2.50 -24.51
N GLU A 422 8.90 -3.32 -25.49
CA GLU A 422 9.60 -3.34 -26.80
C GLU A 422 9.49 -1.99 -27.53
N ALA A 423 8.33 -1.33 -27.47
CA ALA A 423 8.12 0.00 -28.01
C ALA A 423 8.98 1.06 -27.28
N ILE A 424 9.06 0.98 -25.95
CA ILE A 424 9.91 1.84 -25.13
C ILE A 424 11.39 1.63 -25.47
N ASP A 425 11.85 0.38 -25.51
CA ASP A 425 13.25 0.05 -25.82
C ASP A 425 13.63 0.51 -27.22
N LYS A 426 12.75 0.28 -28.20
CA LYS A 426 12.95 0.77 -29.58
C LYS A 426 13.06 2.29 -29.59
N PHE A 427 12.13 2.99 -28.96
CA PHE A 427 12.14 4.45 -28.85
C PHE A 427 13.44 4.95 -28.23
N LEU A 428 13.86 4.38 -27.10
CA LEU A 428 15.09 4.79 -26.42
C LEU A 428 16.32 4.56 -27.29
N ASN A 429 16.45 3.39 -27.93
CA ASN A 429 17.57 3.09 -28.81
C ASN A 429 17.66 4.07 -29.99
N GLU A 430 16.52 4.43 -30.63
CA GLU A 430 16.45 5.42 -31.68
C GLU A 430 16.87 6.82 -31.20
N LYS A 431 16.40 7.22 -29.98
CA LYS A 431 16.73 8.52 -29.39
C LYS A 431 18.18 8.59 -28.91
N ILE A 432 18.72 7.55 -28.31
CA ILE A 432 20.14 7.47 -27.93
C ILE A 432 21.05 7.66 -29.16
N ALA A 433 20.69 7.06 -30.28
CA ALA A 433 21.47 7.20 -31.53
C ALA A 433 21.48 8.64 -32.05
N THR A 434 20.36 9.36 -31.95
CA THR A 434 20.16 10.68 -32.57
C THR A 434 20.36 11.87 -31.64
N THR A 435 20.35 11.66 -30.33
CA THR A 435 20.50 12.71 -29.31
C THR A 435 21.96 12.94 -28.96
N TYR A 436 22.33 14.20 -28.74
CA TYR A 436 23.61 14.53 -28.16
C TYR A 436 23.65 14.05 -26.69
N ILE A 437 24.46 13.02 -26.42
CA ILE A 437 24.68 12.45 -25.11
C ILE A 437 26.19 12.38 -24.88
N THR A 438 26.64 12.80 -23.70
CA THR A 438 28.01 12.59 -23.27
C THR A 438 28.00 12.03 -21.83
N ILE A 439 28.87 11.06 -21.58
CA ILE A 439 29.05 10.39 -20.30
C ILE A 439 30.52 10.54 -19.86
N ASP A 440 30.72 10.81 -18.59
CA ASP A 440 32.08 10.97 -18.03
C ASP A 440 32.84 9.63 -17.99
N PRO A 441 34.17 9.63 -18.23
CA PRO A 441 34.99 8.42 -18.21
C PRO A 441 34.94 7.61 -16.90
N ILE A 442 34.55 8.21 -15.79
CA ILE A 442 34.38 7.47 -14.50
C ILE A 442 33.34 6.33 -14.58
N PHE A 443 32.52 6.33 -15.64
CA PHE A 443 31.53 5.27 -15.94
C PHE A 443 31.98 4.36 -17.09
N ALA A 444 33.27 4.35 -17.44
CA ALA A 444 33.81 3.54 -18.54
C ALA A 444 33.61 2.02 -18.33
N ASP A 445 33.56 1.58 -17.09
CA ASP A 445 33.37 0.16 -16.72
C ASP A 445 31.87 -0.24 -16.64
N CYS A 446 30.95 0.67 -16.96
CA CYS A 446 29.53 0.38 -16.94
C CYS A 446 29.09 -0.43 -18.14
N GLU A 447 28.30 -1.48 -17.89
CA GLU A 447 27.53 -2.20 -18.89
C GLU A 447 26.10 -1.65 -18.86
N PHE A 448 25.67 -1.01 -19.96
CA PHE A 448 24.33 -0.45 -20.11
C PHE A 448 23.40 -1.43 -20.83
N ASP A 449 22.13 -1.43 -20.45
CA ASP A 449 21.12 -2.27 -21.10
C ASP A 449 20.74 -1.73 -22.49
N HIS A 450 20.73 -0.39 -22.66
CA HIS A 450 20.44 0.25 -23.95
C HIS A 450 21.70 0.41 -24.81
N LYS A 451 21.62 -0.18 -26.00
CA LYS A 451 22.72 -0.16 -26.96
C LYS A 451 23.15 1.27 -27.35
N GLY A 452 24.43 1.50 -27.37
CA GLY A 452 25.01 2.75 -27.82
C GLY A 452 25.33 3.78 -26.75
N LEU A 453 24.96 3.53 -25.47
CA LEU A 453 25.36 4.41 -24.38
C LEU A 453 26.86 4.32 -24.08
N GLU A 454 27.47 3.15 -24.23
CA GLU A 454 28.93 2.97 -24.07
C GLU A 454 29.72 3.84 -25.09
N ALA A 455 29.18 4.00 -26.31
CA ALA A 455 29.79 4.85 -27.31
C ALA A 455 29.70 6.35 -27.03
N LYS A 456 28.89 6.74 -26.01
CA LYS A 456 28.72 8.14 -25.58
C LYS A 456 29.69 8.51 -24.42
N ILE A 457 30.47 7.57 -23.95
CA ILE A 457 31.49 7.82 -22.93
C ILE A 457 32.63 8.62 -23.58
N LYS A 458 33.01 9.73 -22.95
CA LYS A 458 34.13 10.53 -23.44
C LYS A 458 35.42 9.70 -23.36
N LYS A 459 36.22 9.76 -24.42
CA LYS A 459 37.59 9.22 -24.31
C LYS A 459 38.42 10.12 -23.43
N GLU A 460 39.23 9.53 -22.54
CA GLU A 460 40.25 10.29 -21.82
C GLU A 460 41.21 10.94 -22.85
N GLU A 461 41.34 12.27 -22.80
CA GLU A 461 42.33 13.01 -23.56
C GLU A 461 43.72 12.91 -22.90
#